data_8255ff65b6172e76af675ba9c1fa4287
#
_entry.id   8255ff65b6172e76af675ba9c1fa4287
#
_cell.length_a   1.000
_cell.length_b   1.000
_cell.length_c   1.000
_cell.angle_alpha   90.00
_cell.angle_beta   90.00
_cell.angle_gamma   90.00
#
_symmetry.space_group_name_H-M   'P 1'
#
loop_
_entity.id
_entity.type
_entity.pdbx_description
1 polymer ?
#
loop_
_entity_poly.entity_id
_entity_poly.type
_entity_poly.pdbx_seq_one_letter_code
_entity_poly.pdbx_strand_id
1 'polypeptide(L)'
;AKCCHPLPGERIVGIVTTGKGITVHALDCFALEKFNDMPEKWLEISWDREGESFHKGNLVTILSNEPGSLADVTKIISLNDGNISNIQVVSRDLDFYKFNIDLEVRNLSHLNQIIAAIRLSHFVESVQRGKD
;
A
#
# COMPACT_ATOMS: atom_id res chain seq x y z
N ALA A 1 5.21 8.76 -3.72
CA ALA A 1 4.18 9.76 -3.41
C ALA A 1 3.15 9.20 -2.44
N LYS A 2 2.53 10.05 -1.66
CA LYS A 2 1.54 9.63 -0.65
C LYS A 2 0.24 9.10 -1.28
N CYS A 3 -0.05 9.48 -2.51
CA CYS A 3 -1.28 9.07 -3.21
C CYS A 3 -1.25 7.64 -3.71
N CYS A 4 -0.09 7.05 -3.93
CA CYS A 4 -0.01 5.72 -4.54
C CYS A 4 1.02 4.79 -3.91
N HIS A 5 1.94 5.28 -3.08
CA HIS A 5 2.98 4.48 -2.42
C HIS A 5 3.59 3.42 -3.33
N PRO A 6 4.29 3.81 -4.42
CA PRO A 6 4.81 2.83 -5.38
C PRO A 6 5.84 1.90 -4.75
N LEU A 7 5.85 0.65 -5.19
CA LEU A 7 6.72 -0.41 -4.68
C LEU A 7 7.58 -0.98 -5.80
N PRO A 8 8.78 -1.51 -5.49
CA PRO A 8 9.56 -2.25 -6.48
C PRO A 8 8.73 -3.34 -7.14
N GLY A 9 8.79 -3.40 -8.46
CA GLY A 9 7.94 -4.25 -9.30
C GLY A 9 6.85 -3.47 -10.03
N GLU A 10 6.55 -2.24 -9.60
CA GLU A 10 5.63 -1.37 -10.32
C GLU A 10 6.38 -0.49 -11.30
N ARG A 11 5.69 -0.09 -12.36
CA ARG A 11 6.18 0.98 -13.24
C ARG A 11 6.00 2.30 -12.54
N ILE A 12 7.05 3.11 -12.56
CA ILE A 12 7.08 4.40 -11.86
C ILE A 12 7.50 5.52 -12.79
N VAL A 13 7.12 6.74 -12.41
CA VAL A 13 7.51 7.96 -13.09
C VAL A 13 7.83 9.01 -12.03
N GLY A 14 8.82 9.85 -12.31
CA GLY A 14 9.15 10.99 -11.47
C GLY A 14 8.46 12.24 -11.97
N ILE A 15 7.89 13.02 -11.06
CA ILE A 15 7.33 14.35 -11.36
C ILE A 15 8.18 15.37 -10.66
N VAL A 16 8.73 16.32 -11.42
CA VAL A 16 9.50 17.43 -10.86
C VAL A 16 8.53 18.42 -10.24
N THR A 17 8.70 18.67 -8.95
CA THR A 17 7.86 19.61 -8.21
C THR A 17 8.69 20.77 -7.69
N THR A 18 8.17 21.97 -7.83
CA THR A 18 8.84 23.18 -7.38
C THR A 18 9.04 23.17 -5.87
N GLY A 19 10.29 23.28 -5.43
CA GLY A 19 10.65 23.33 -4.01
C GLY A 19 10.67 21.98 -3.28
N LYS A 20 10.20 20.90 -3.91
CA LYS A 20 10.15 19.57 -3.29
C LYS A 20 11.01 18.52 -4.00
N GLY A 21 11.61 18.87 -5.13
CA GLY A 21 12.40 17.95 -5.93
C GLY A 21 11.52 17.04 -6.79
N ILE A 22 11.83 15.74 -6.77
CA ILE A 22 11.13 14.75 -7.60
C ILE A 22 10.22 13.91 -6.73
N THR A 23 8.94 13.84 -7.12
CA THR A 23 7.97 12.96 -6.47
C THR A 23 7.77 11.73 -7.35
N VAL A 24 7.91 10.54 -6.77
CA VAL A 24 7.74 9.27 -7.47
C VAL A 24 6.30 8.81 -7.40
N HIS A 25 5.70 8.55 -8.56
CA HIS A 25 4.34 8.03 -8.67
C HIS A 25 4.33 6.69 -9.40
N ALA A 26 3.40 5.81 -9.06
CA ALA A 26 3.09 4.67 -9.91
C ALA A 26 2.54 5.19 -11.25
N LEU A 27 2.86 4.53 -12.34
CA LEU A 27 2.49 5.01 -13.68
C LEU A 27 0.97 5.11 -13.87
N ASP A 28 0.20 4.32 -13.12
CA ASP A 28 -1.26 4.32 -13.14
C ASP A 28 -1.90 5.22 -12.06
N CYS A 29 -1.10 6.03 -11.37
CA CYS A 29 -1.61 6.90 -10.30
C CYS A 29 -2.53 7.99 -10.85
N PHE A 30 -3.72 8.11 -10.29
CA PHE A 30 -4.71 9.10 -10.72
C PHE A 30 -4.21 10.55 -10.55
N ALA A 31 -3.32 10.80 -9.60
CA ALA A 31 -2.76 12.13 -9.38
C ALA A 31 -1.95 12.64 -10.57
N LEU A 32 -1.51 11.74 -11.46
CA LEU A 32 -0.75 12.12 -12.65
C LEU A 32 -1.60 12.88 -13.68
N GLU A 33 -2.93 12.79 -13.62
CA GLU A 33 -3.81 13.53 -14.53
C GLU A 33 -3.56 15.03 -14.49
N LYS A 34 -3.15 15.57 -13.35
CA LYS A 34 -2.82 16.98 -13.20
C LYS A 34 -1.66 17.43 -14.09
N PHE A 35 -0.81 16.50 -14.50
CA PHE A 35 0.43 16.78 -15.22
C PHE A 35 0.38 16.36 -16.69
N ASN A 36 -0.77 15.93 -17.20
CA ASN A 36 -0.92 15.48 -18.60
C ASN A 36 -0.45 16.53 -19.62
N ASP A 37 -0.68 17.81 -19.33
CA ASP A 37 -0.31 18.92 -20.20
C ASP A 37 1.06 19.53 -19.85
N MET A 38 1.84 18.86 -19.01
CA MET A 38 3.11 19.35 -18.49
C MET A 38 4.24 18.35 -18.74
N PRO A 39 4.58 18.03 -20.00
CA PRO A 39 5.59 17.00 -20.28
C PRO A 39 6.95 17.31 -19.70
N GLU A 40 7.29 18.58 -19.49
CA GLU A 40 8.56 19.01 -18.91
C GLU A 40 8.72 18.60 -17.44
N LYS A 41 7.65 18.22 -16.76
CA LYS A 41 7.70 17.77 -15.36
C LYS A 41 7.90 16.27 -15.22
N TRP A 42 7.80 15.52 -16.30
CA TRP A 42 7.91 14.06 -16.29
C TRP A 42 9.35 13.62 -16.47
N LEU A 43 9.79 12.71 -15.59
CA LEU A 43 11.10 12.09 -15.68
C LEU A 43 10.94 10.57 -15.72
N GLU A 44 11.66 9.95 -16.62
CA GLU A 44 11.75 8.47 -16.63
C GLU A 44 12.69 8.04 -15.51
N ILE A 45 12.17 7.21 -14.63
CA ILE A 45 12.96 6.66 -13.52
C ILE A 45 12.70 5.16 -13.40
N SER A 46 13.64 4.47 -12.77
CA SER A 46 13.52 3.05 -12.51
C SER A 46 13.97 2.75 -11.08
N TRP A 47 13.56 1.56 -10.58
CA TRP A 47 13.97 1.12 -9.26
C TRP A 47 15.44 0.74 -9.26
N ASP A 48 16.10 1.09 -8.14
CA ASP A 48 17.45 0.60 -7.87
C ASP A 48 17.37 -0.88 -7.47
N ARG A 49 18.12 -1.73 -8.15
CA ARG A 49 18.12 -3.18 -7.90
C ARG A 49 18.95 -3.61 -6.71
N GLU A 50 19.76 -2.72 -6.15
CA GLU A 50 20.67 -3.05 -5.04
C GLU A 50 20.01 -2.93 -3.67
N GLY A 51 18.78 -2.46 -3.59
CA GLY A 51 18.12 -2.25 -2.33
C GLY A 51 17.30 -3.43 -1.86
N GLU A 52 17.77 -4.11 -0.80
CA GLU A 52 16.92 -4.98 0.02
C GLU A 52 16.15 -4.16 1.06
N SER A 53 15.99 -2.86 0.81
CA SER A 53 15.30 -1.98 1.74
C SER A 53 13.79 -2.25 1.73
N PHE A 54 13.20 -2.10 2.91
CA PHE A 54 11.75 -2.17 3.04
C PHE A 54 11.10 -0.88 2.53
N HIS A 55 9.91 -1.03 2.01
CA HIS A 55 9.11 0.05 1.48
C HIS A 55 7.76 0.09 2.17
N LYS A 56 7.16 1.26 2.26
CA LYS A 56 5.86 1.41 2.88
C LYS A 56 4.76 0.93 1.93
N GLY A 57 3.99 -0.04 2.39
CA GLY A 57 2.75 -0.46 1.74
C GLY A 57 1.55 -0.03 2.57
N ASN A 58 0.39 -0.01 1.95
CA ASN A 58 -0.86 0.33 2.61
C ASN A 58 -1.96 -0.64 2.19
N LEU A 59 -2.73 -1.08 3.18
CA LEU A 59 -3.89 -1.96 2.98
C LEU A 59 -5.12 -1.34 3.62
N VAL A 60 -6.26 -1.52 2.96
CA VAL A 60 -7.56 -1.27 3.56
C VAL A 60 -8.25 -2.62 3.68
N THR A 61 -8.58 -3.02 4.90
CA THR A 61 -9.22 -4.30 5.16
C THR A 61 -10.51 -4.12 5.94
N ILE A 62 -11.52 -4.89 5.56
CA ILE A 62 -12.80 -4.96 6.25
C ILE A 62 -12.91 -6.33 6.87
N LEU A 63 -13.04 -6.37 8.19
CA LEU A 63 -13.12 -7.59 8.98
C LEU A 63 -14.50 -7.72 9.60
N SER A 64 -14.91 -8.95 9.89
CA SER A 64 -16.06 -9.16 10.76
C SER A 64 -15.75 -8.63 12.16
N ASN A 65 -16.72 -7.95 12.77
CA ASN A 65 -16.55 -7.36 14.11
C ASN A 65 -16.72 -8.45 15.18
N GLU A 66 -15.72 -9.31 15.30
CA GLU A 66 -15.68 -10.44 16.21
C GLU A 66 -14.37 -10.44 17.01
N PRO A 67 -14.39 -11.00 18.23
CA PRO A 67 -13.14 -11.20 18.97
C PRO A 67 -12.14 -12.02 18.14
N GLY A 68 -10.89 -11.56 18.10
CA GLY A 68 -9.81 -12.25 17.40
C GLY A 68 -9.67 -11.92 15.92
N SER A 69 -10.57 -11.15 15.32
CA SER A 69 -10.46 -10.82 13.89
C SER A 69 -9.20 -10.03 13.57
N LEU A 70 -8.92 -8.97 14.33
CA LEU A 70 -7.71 -8.17 14.12
C LEU A 70 -6.45 -8.96 14.45
N ALA A 71 -6.48 -9.75 15.51
CA ALA A 71 -5.34 -10.60 15.90
C ALA A 71 -4.98 -11.60 14.79
N ASP A 72 -5.98 -12.17 14.13
CA ASP A 72 -5.76 -13.10 13.01
C ASP A 72 -5.07 -12.41 11.84
N VAL A 73 -5.54 -11.24 11.45
CA VAL A 73 -4.94 -10.47 10.35
C VAL A 73 -3.52 -10.04 10.67
N THR A 74 -3.26 -9.54 11.88
CA THR A 74 -1.91 -9.12 12.27
C THR A 74 -0.95 -10.29 12.32
N LYS A 75 -1.42 -11.46 12.74
CA LYS A 75 -0.63 -12.69 12.73
C LYS A 75 -0.28 -13.11 11.31
N ILE A 76 -1.23 -13.06 10.38
CA ILE A 76 -1.00 -13.41 8.97
C ILE A 76 0.05 -12.50 8.36
N ILE A 77 -0.02 -11.20 8.62
CA ILE A 77 0.97 -10.24 8.11
C ILE A 77 2.36 -10.59 8.65
N SER A 78 2.47 -10.86 9.94
CA SER A 78 3.74 -11.22 10.57
C SER A 78 4.32 -12.53 10.01
N LEU A 79 3.48 -13.55 9.82
CA LEU A 79 3.90 -14.83 9.27
C LEU A 79 4.39 -14.72 7.82
N ASN A 80 3.99 -13.69 7.12
CA ASN A 80 4.40 -13.42 5.73
C ASN A 80 5.46 -12.31 5.66
N ASP A 81 6.19 -12.09 6.75
CA ASP A 81 7.33 -11.17 6.84
C ASP A 81 6.97 -9.69 6.67
N GLY A 82 5.71 -9.33 6.81
CA GLY A 82 5.28 -7.94 6.85
C GLY A 82 5.45 -7.38 8.26
N ASN A 83 5.84 -6.12 8.35
CA ASN A 83 5.95 -5.41 9.62
C ASN A 83 4.98 -4.25 9.65
N ILE A 84 4.02 -4.30 10.56
CA ILE A 84 3.02 -3.24 10.67
C ILE A 84 3.64 -2.02 11.33
N SER A 85 3.56 -0.87 10.66
CA SER A 85 4.06 0.39 11.18
C SER A 85 2.97 1.29 11.76
N ASN A 86 1.72 1.11 11.31
CA ASN A 86 0.59 1.88 11.82
C ASN A 86 -0.72 1.20 11.49
N ILE A 87 -1.68 1.25 12.41
CA ILE A 87 -3.04 0.78 12.19
C ILE A 87 -4.00 1.88 12.62
N GLN A 88 -4.95 2.20 11.74
CA GLN A 88 -6.01 3.15 12.06
C GLN A 88 -7.38 2.50 11.86
N VAL A 89 -8.26 2.71 12.81
CA VAL A 89 -9.68 2.35 12.66
C VAL A 89 -10.34 3.40 11.79
N VAL A 90 -10.87 2.99 10.66
CA VAL A 90 -11.58 3.89 9.75
C VAL A 90 -13.05 3.97 10.13
N SER A 91 -13.66 2.81 10.39
CA SER A 91 -15.06 2.74 10.81
C SER A 91 -15.32 1.42 11.52
N ARG A 92 -16.36 1.41 12.33
CA ARG A 92 -16.81 0.21 13.06
C ARG A 92 -18.31 0.28 13.26
N ASP A 93 -18.98 -0.82 12.92
CA ASP A 93 -20.40 -1.00 13.23
C ASP A 93 -20.60 -2.37 13.90
N LEU A 94 -21.84 -2.85 13.99
CA LEU A 94 -22.13 -4.12 14.65
C LEU A 94 -21.55 -5.32 13.91
N ASP A 95 -21.47 -5.24 12.59
CA ASP A 95 -21.10 -6.36 11.74
C ASP A 95 -19.68 -6.31 11.23
N PHE A 96 -19.16 -5.09 10.97
CA PHE A 96 -17.90 -4.91 10.28
C PHE A 96 -16.98 -3.91 10.98
N TYR A 97 -15.69 -4.12 10.76
CA TYR A 97 -14.62 -3.32 11.32
C TYR A 97 -13.64 -2.99 10.18
N LYS A 98 -13.53 -1.72 9.81
CA LYS A 98 -12.66 -1.28 8.72
C LYS A 98 -11.39 -0.66 9.26
N PHE A 99 -10.25 -1.18 8.78
CA PHE A 99 -8.92 -0.72 9.16
C PHE A 99 -8.13 -0.23 7.98
N ASN A 100 -7.32 0.79 8.23
CA ASN A 100 -6.26 1.23 7.33
C ASN A 100 -4.94 0.80 7.97
N ILE A 101 -4.18 -0.04 7.28
CA ILE A 101 -2.95 -0.62 7.81
C ILE A 101 -1.76 -0.19 6.97
N ASP A 102 -0.79 0.47 7.61
CA ASP A 102 0.50 0.76 7.01
C ASP A 102 1.47 -0.35 7.42
N LEU A 103 2.21 -0.87 6.46
CA LEU A 103 3.16 -1.95 6.71
C LEU A 103 4.41 -1.78 5.86
N GLU A 104 5.48 -2.41 6.30
CA GLU A 104 6.73 -2.45 5.58
C GLU A 104 6.83 -3.75 4.80
N VAL A 105 7.08 -3.64 3.49
CA VAL A 105 7.21 -4.78 2.56
C VAL A 105 8.43 -4.59 1.67
N ARG A 106 8.93 -5.68 1.10
CA ARG A 106 10.11 -5.65 0.24
C ARG A 106 9.82 -5.12 -1.17
N ASN A 107 8.65 -5.46 -1.71
CA ASN A 107 8.28 -5.12 -3.08
C ASN A 107 6.79 -5.38 -3.29
N LEU A 108 6.31 -5.12 -4.50
CA LEU A 108 4.91 -5.35 -4.85
C LEU A 108 4.52 -6.83 -4.72
N SER A 109 5.38 -7.75 -5.16
CA SER A 109 5.12 -9.18 -5.05
C SER A 109 4.90 -9.62 -3.60
N HIS A 110 5.71 -9.08 -2.67
CA HIS A 110 5.58 -9.34 -1.24
C HIS A 110 4.24 -8.82 -0.70
N LEU A 111 3.84 -7.61 -1.09
CA LEU A 111 2.54 -7.06 -0.69
C LEU A 111 1.40 -7.91 -1.22
N ASN A 112 1.46 -8.34 -2.48
CA ASN A 112 0.44 -9.20 -3.08
C ASN A 112 0.34 -10.55 -2.39
N GLN A 113 1.48 -11.11 -1.95
CA GLN A 113 1.52 -12.35 -1.17
C GLN A 113 0.78 -12.17 0.16
N ILE A 114 0.99 -11.05 0.83
CA ILE A 114 0.31 -10.74 2.10
C ILE A 114 -1.19 -10.58 1.87
N ILE A 115 -1.59 -9.85 0.82
CA ILE A 115 -3.01 -9.67 0.48
C ILE A 115 -3.67 -11.01 0.22
N ALA A 116 -3.04 -11.89 -0.54
CA ALA A 116 -3.57 -13.23 -0.84
C ALA A 116 -3.73 -14.07 0.44
N ALA A 117 -2.76 -13.99 1.34
CA ALA A 117 -2.82 -14.70 2.62
C ALA A 117 -3.96 -14.18 3.52
N ILE A 118 -4.14 -12.87 3.57
CA ILE A 118 -5.23 -12.25 4.35
C ILE A 118 -6.59 -12.68 3.83
N ARG A 119 -6.75 -12.79 2.51
CA ARG A 119 -8.03 -13.22 1.90
C ARG A 119 -8.46 -14.63 2.30
N LEU A 120 -7.54 -15.45 2.78
CA LEU A 120 -7.85 -16.81 3.24
C LEU A 120 -8.46 -16.82 4.65
N SER A 121 -8.39 -15.73 5.38
CA SER A 121 -8.97 -15.64 6.72
C SER A 121 -10.49 -15.56 6.64
N HIS A 122 -11.19 -16.38 7.46
CA HIS A 122 -12.63 -16.34 7.52
C HIS A 122 -13.19 -15.07 8.16
N PHE A 123 -12.37 -14.30 8.86
CA PHE A 123 -12.77 -13.01 9.42
C PHE A 123 -12.77 -11.88 8.38
N VAL A 124 -12.11 -12.09 7.24
CA VAL A 124 -11.89 -11.02 6.26
C VAL A 124 -13.03 -10.98 5.25
N GLU A 125 -13.75 -9.85 5.25
CA GLU A 125 -14.75 -9.56 4.22
C GLU A 125 -14.09 -9.09 2.93
N SER A 126 -13.13 -8.18 3.05
CA SER A 126 -12.35 -7.71 1.91
C SER A 126 -10.99 -7.17 2.37
N VAL A 127 -10.03 -7.24 1.47
CA VAL A 127 -8.73 -6.59 1.62
C VAL A 127 -8.28 -6.10 0.26
N GLN A 128 -7.77 -4.89 0.23
CA GLN A 128 -7.25 -4.31 -1.01
C GLN A 128 -6.14 -3.34 -0.69
N ARG A 129 -5.30 -3.08 -1.67
CA ARG A 129 -4.27 -2.07 -1.56
C ARG A 129 -4.91 -0.70 -1.44
N GLY A 130 -4.51 0.04 -0.40
CA GLY A 130 -5.02 1.39 -0.20
C GLY A 130 -4.43 2.37 -1.20
N LYS A 131 -5.27 3.30 -1.64
CA LYS A 131 -4.89 4.46 -2.46
C LYS A 131 -5.53 5.68 -1.84
N ASP A 132 -4.72 6.64 -1.47
CA ASP A 132 -5.21 7.90 -0.91
C ASP A 132 -5.77 8.83 -1.99
#